data_b1853cb7f375a69e8af44413be206fe2
#
_entry.id   b1853cb7f375a69e8af44413be206fe2
#
_cell.length_a   1.000
_cell.length_b   1.000
_cell.length_c   1.000
_cell.angle_alpha   90.00
_cell.angle_beta   90.00
_cell.angle_gamma   90.00
#
_symmetry.space_group_name_H-M   'P 1'
#
loop_
_entity.id
_entity.type
_entity.pdbx_description
1 polymer ?
#
loop_
_entity_poly.entity_id
_entity_poly.type
_entity_poly.pdbx_seq_one_letter_code
_entity_poly.pdbx_strand_id
1 'polypeptide(L)'
;MPAIRYHDELFPLVLIEWEGEASDDQLQAHFAQLDAYGRSALRRLVVYDLRRGLRVGHAQRQQFSGWIHRNTELLRTMNVAVLFVIPSPVERIILRAILFAQPLGCPTRTFARLDEALAHAAELFEDSGNHLSALRLRARLARAEAPGSGA
;
A
#
# COMPACT_ATOMS: atom_id res chain seq x y z
N MET A 1 -20.83 1.08 -3.90
CA MET A 1 -19.50 1.68 -3.74
C MET A 1 -18.46 0.59 -3.50
N PRO A 2 -17.37 0.54 -4.26
CA PRO A 2 -16.31 -0.40 -3.96
C PRO A 2 -15.63 -0.04 -2.63
N ALA A 3 -15.38 -1.03 -1.79
CA ALA A 3 -14.64 -0.84 -0.54
C ALA A 3 -13.14 -0.63 -0.79
N ILE A 4 -12.65 -0.97 -1.96
CA ILE A 4 -11.23 -0.89 -2.32
C ILE A 4 -11.10 -0.11 -3.63
N ARG A 5 -10.25 0.92 -3.61
CA ARG A 5 -9.96 1.74 -4.79
C ARG A 5 -8.47 1.76 -5.04
N TYR A 6 -8.10 1.73 -6.32
CA TYR A 6 -6.70 1.68 -6.77
C TYR A 6 -6.34 2.95 -7.52
N HIS A 7 -5.20 3.54 -7.17
CA HIS A 7 -4.62 4.69 -7.84
C HIS A 7 -3.22 4.31 -8.31
N ASP A 8 -3.07 4.09 -9.60
CA ASP A 8 -1.82 3.63 -10.22
C ASP A 8 -1.30 4.56 -11.32
N GLU A 9 -1.78 5.81 -11.34
CA GLU A 9 -1.36 6.83 -12.31
C GLU A 9 0.14 7.12 -12.22
N LEU A 10 0.73 6.89 -11.05
CA LEU A 10 2.16 7.05 -10.81
C LEU A 10 2.88 5.70 -10.71
N PHE A 11 2.35 4.66 -11.39
CA PHE A 11 2.99 3.34 -11.37
C PHE A 11 4.50 3.46 -11.65
N PRO A 12 5.39 2.80 -10.90
CA PRO A 12 5.19 1.66 -10.00
C PRO A 12 4.76 2.00 -8.56
N LEU A 13 4.31 3.22 -8.26
CA LEU A 13 3.58 3.50 -7.03
C LEU A 13 2.14 3.06 -7.20
N VAL A 14 1.65 2.24 -6.28
CA VAL A 14 0.25 1.82 -6.21
C VAL A 14 -0.32 2.27 -4.88
N LEU A 15 -1.26 3.21 -4.91
CA LEU A 15 -2.00 3.64 -3.73
C LEU A 15 -3.32 2.90 -3.68
N ILE A 16 -3.57 2.20 -2.60
CA ILE A 16 -4.79 1.41 -2.39
C ILE A 16 -5.57 2.02 -1.24
N GLU A 17 -6.74 2.58 -1.53
CA GLU A 17 -7.66 3.05 -0.50
C GLU A 17 -8.61 1.93 -0.11
N TRP A 18 -8.68 1.66 1.18
CA TRP A 18 -9.58 0.66 1.75
C TRP A 18 -10.57 1.36 2.66
N GLU A 19 -11.85 1.01 2.52
CA GLU A 19 -12.91 1.59 3.33
C GLU A 19 -13.79 0.50 3.95
N GLY A 20 -13.68 0.33 5.26
CA GLY A 20 -14.53 -0.55 6.03
C GLY A 20 -14.32 -2.02 5.74
N GLU A 21 -15.41 -2.72 5.46
CA GLU A 21 -15.44 -4.15 5.24
C GLU A 21 -15.63 -4.46 3.76
N ALA A 22 -14.75 -5.28 3.20
CA ALA A 22 -14.90 -5.80 1.85
C ALA A 22 -15.69 -7.11 1.87
N SER A 23 -16.50 -7.33 0.85
CA SER A 23 -17.12 -8.63 0.63
C SER A 23 -16.07 -9.66 0.20
N ASP A 24 -16.41 -10.95 0.26
CA ASP A 24 -15.50 -12.00 -0.21
C ASP A 24 -15.17 -11.84 -1.70
N ASP A 25 -16.15 -11.44 -2.52
CA ASP A 25 -15.92 -11.18 -3.94
C ASP A 25 -14.98 -10.01 -4.17
N GLN A 26 -15.12 -8.92 -3.39
CA GLN A 26 -14.19 -7.79 -3.43
C GLN A 26 -12.79 -8.19 -3.01
N LEU A 27 -12.67 -9.06 -2.02
CA LEU A 27 -11.38 -9.57 -1.56
C LEU A 27 -10.70 -10.42 -2.63
N GLN A 28 -11.44 -11.32 -3.29
CA GLN A 28 -10.90 -12.12 -4.39
C GLN A 28 -10.48 -11.24 -5.56
N ALA A 29 -11.28 -10.21 -5.89
CA ALA A 29 -10.91 -9.23 -6.91
C ALA A 29 -9.65 -8.45 -6.52
N HIS A 30 -9.46 -8.16 -5.24
CA HIS A 30 -8.25 -7.52 -4.72
C HIS A 30 -7.01 -8.39 -4.95
N PHE A 31 -7.09 -9.67 -4.63
CA PHE A 31 -5.97 -10.59 -4.88
C PHE A 31 -5.65 -10.68 -6.38
N ALA A 32 -6.67 -10.73 -7.23
CA ALA A 32 -6.48 -10.74 -8.68
C ALA A 32 -5.79 -9.46 -9.17
N GLN A 33 -6.13 -8.30 -8.59
CA GLN A 33 -5.48 -7.03 -8.91
C GLN A 33 -4.03 -7.00 -8.46
N LEU A 34 -3.72 -7.52 -7.28
CA LEU A 34 -2.34 -7.66 -6.81
C LEU A 34 -1.53 -8.59 -7.72
N ASP A 35 -2.12 -9.70 -8.15
CA ASP A 35 -1.50 -10.61 -9.10
C ASP A 35 -1.21 -9.92 -10.45
N ALA A 36 -2.14 -9.07 -10.91
CA ALA A 36 -1.96 -8.29 -12.13
C ALA A 36 -0.77 -7.32 -12.03
N TYR A 37 -0.65 -6.60 -10.92
CA TYR A 37 0.52 -5.76 -10.66
C TYR A 37 1.81 -6.59 -10.59
N GLY A 38 1.73 -7.80 -10.06
CA GLY A 38 2.87 -8.71 -9.94
C GLY A 38 3.43 -9.19 -11.28
N ARG A 39 2.64 -9.10 -12.36
CA ARG A 39 3.09 -9.47 -13.71
C ARG A 39 3.97 -8.39 -14.37
N SER A 40 4.04 -7.19 -13.81
CA SER A 40 4.92 -6.14 -14.29
C SER A 40 6.39 -6.47 -13.96
N ALA A 41 7.29 -6.12 -14.87
CA ALA A 41 8.73 -6.24 -14.64
C ALA A 41 9.28 -5.17 -13.68
N LEU A 42 8.52 -4.12 -13.39
CA LEU A 42 8.96 -3.03 -12.50
C LEU A 42 8.70 -3.39 -11.04
N ARG A 43 9.70 -3.17 -10.20
CA ARG A 43 9.53 -3.25 -8.75
C ARG A 43 8.59 -2.14 -8.29
N ARG A 44 7.55 -2.52 -7.56
CA ARG A 44 6.51 -1.61 -7.13
C ARG A 44 6.62 -1.24 -5.66
N LEU A 45 6.03 -0.11 -5.32
CA LEU A 45 5.84 0.34 -3.96
C LEU A 45 4.34 0.50 -3.71
N VAL A 46 3.83 -0.18 -2.69
CA VAL A 46 2.41 -0.19 -2.36
C VAL A 46 2.16 0.64 -1.11
N VAL A 47 1.18 1.53 -1.18
CA VAL A 47 0.69 2.29 -0.03
C VAL A 47 -0.76 1.94 0.20
N TYR A 48 -1.06 1.37 1.37
CA TYR A 48 -2.43 1.14 1.82
C TYR A 48 -2.91 2.31 2.65
N ASP A 49 -3.88 3.04 2.11
CA ASP A 49 -4.56 4.11 2.84
C ASP A 49 -5.74 3.52 3.62
N LEU A 50 -5.55 3.36 4.92
CA LEU A 50 -6.53 2.76 5.81
C LEU A 50 -7.21 3.81 6.71
N ARG A 51 -7.17 5.09 6.32
CA ARG A 51 -7.74 6.18 7.13
C ARG A 51 -9.25 6.05 7.30
N ARG A 52 -9.94 5.38 6.37
CA ARG A 52 -11.38 5.18 6.41
C ARG A 52 -11.81 3.88 7.09
N GLY A 53 -10.85 3.23 7.75
CA GLY A 53 -11.06 2.01 8.50
C GLY A 53 -10.80 0.76 7.67
N LEU A 54 -10.34 -0.26 8.37
CA LEU A 54 -10.13 -1.59 7.82
C LEU A 54 -10.82 -2.59 8.74
N ARG A 55 -11.76 -3.33 8.19
CA ARG A 55 -12.40 -4.43 8.90
C ARG A 55 -12.16 -5.71 8.12
N VAL A 56 -11.44 -6.63 8.74
CA VAL A 56 -11.11 -7.92 8.15
C VAL A 56 -11.44 -9.00 9.17
N GLY A 57 -12.41 -9.84 8.84
CA GLY A 57 -12.80 -10.96 9.68
C GLY A 57 -11.74 -12.05 9.72
N HIS A 58 -11.91 -13.02 10.64
CA HIS A 58 -10.95 -14.11 10.81
C HIS A 58 -10.74 -14.91 9.52
N ALA A 59 -11.82 -15.27 8.83
CA ALA A 59 -11.74 -16.01 7.58
C ALA A 59 -11.00 -15.23 6.48
N GLN A 60 -11.24 -13.93 6.39
CA GLN A 60 -10.56 -13.08 5.42
C GLN A 60 -9.07 -12.92 5.76
N ARG A 61 -8.71 -12.83 7.04
CA ARG A 61 -7.30 -12.81 7.46
C ARG A 61 -6.58 -14.09 7.06
N GLN A 62 -7.25 -15.24 7.12
CA GLN A 62 -6.70 -16.50 6.65
C GLN A 62 -6.50 -16.49 5.13
N GLN A 63 -7.41 -15.88 4.37
CA GLN A 63 -7.27 -15.73 2.93
C GLN A 63 -6.07 -14.84 2.58
N PHE A 64 -5.88 -13.73 3.28
CA PHE A 64 -4.68 -12.89 3.14
C PHE A 64 -3.41 -13.67 3.45
N SER A 65 -3.38 -14.37 4.57
CA SER A 65 -2.23 -15.18 4.97
C SER A 65 -1.89 -16.23 3.90
N GLY A 66 -2.90 -16.90 3.35
CA GLY A 66 -2.73 -17.87 2.27
C GLY A 66 -2.16 -17.21 1.01
N TRP A 67 -2.68 -16.06 0.61
CA TRP A 67 -2.18 -15.33 -0.55
C TRP A 67 -0.73 -14.89 -0.33
N ILE A 68 -0.40 -14.33 0.83
CA ILE A 68 0.97 -13.93 1.19
C ILE A 68 1.91 -15.12 1.10
N HIS A 69 1.50 -16.24 1.67
CA HIS A 69 2.32 -17.48 1.67
C HIS A 69 2.60 -17.98 0.26
N ARG A 70 1.59 -17.99 -0.62
CA ARG A 70 1.75 -18.41 -2.02
C ARG A 70 2.59 -17.44 -2.85
N ASN A 71 2.72 -16.18 -2.42
CA ASN A 71 3.42 -15.13 -3.16
C ASN A 71 4.66 -14.60 -2.44
N THR A 72 5.21 -15.35 -1.50
CA THR A 72 6.35 -14.92 -0.67
C THR A 72 7.52 -14.43 -1.51
N GLU A 73 7.92 -15.19 -2.54
CA GLU A 73 9.04 -14.84 -3.40
C GLU A 73 8.75 -13.57 -4.22
N LEU A 74 7.55 -13.45 -4.75
CA LEU A 74 7.12 -12.27 -5.50
C LEU A 74 7.14 -11.01 -4.60
N LEU A 75 6.60 -11.13 -3.39
CA LEU A 75 6.59 -10.03 -2.43
C LEU A 75 8.00 -9.59 -2.05
N ARG A 76 8.89 -10.55 -1.85
CA ARG A 76 10.27 -10.29 -1.48
C ARG A 76 11.06 -9.60 -2.60
N THR A 77 10.86 -10.02 -3.85
CA THR A 77 11.68 -9.58 -4.98
C THR A 77 11.10 -8.37 -5.71
N MET A 78 9.77 -8.25 -5.76
CA MET A 78 9.09 -7.24 -6.59
C MET A 78 8.54 -6.05 -5.83
N ASN A 79 8.52 -6.08 -4.50
CA ASN A 79 8.12 -4.93 -3.70
C ASN A 79 9.33 -4.17 -3.17
N VAL A 80 9.38 -2.87 -3.45
CA VAL A 80 10.32 -1.96 -2.79
C VAL A 80 9.96 -1.86 -1.30
N ALA A 81 8.67 -1.66 -1.03
CA ALA A 81 8.11 -1.62 0.32
C ALA A 81 6.59 -1.69 0.26
N VAL A 82 5.97 -1.97 1.40
CA VAL A 82 4.53 -1.80 1.61
C VAL A 82 4.34 -0.86 2.80
N LEU A 83 3.70 0.27 2.57
CA LEU A 83 3.46 1.31 3.57
C LEU A 83 1.98 1.34 3.94
N PHE A 84 1.69 1.61 5.21
CA PHE A 84 0.32 1.65 5.71
C PHE A 84 0.04 2.99 6.37
N VAL A 85 -1.07 3.63 6.02
CA VAL A 85 -1.52 4.88 6.63
C VAL A 85 -2.66 4.58 7.58
N ILE A 86 -2.40 4.69 8.88
CA ILE A 86 -3.37 4.42 9.96
C ILE A 86 -3.23 5.52 11.01
N PRO A 87 -4.22 6.43 11.14
CA PRO A 87 -4.15 7.53 12.12
C PRO A 87 -4.13 7.07 13.56
N SER A 88 -4.85 6.00 13.91
CA SER A 88 -4.97 5.50 15.28
C SER A 88 -3.67 4.85 15.76
N PRO A 89 -3.06 5.33 16.86
CA PRO A 89 -1.86 4.69 17.42
C PRO A 89 -2.09 3.24 17.86
N VAL A 90 -3.28 2.93 18.40
CA VAL A 90 -3.63 1.57 18.82
C VAL A 90 -3.71 0.64 17.61
N GLU A 91 -4.36 1.06 16.53
CA GLU A 91 -4.46 0.25 15.32
C GLU A 91 -3.09 0.03 14.67
N ARG A 92 -2.19 1.02 14.72
CA ARG A 92 -0.81 0.84 14.25
C ARG A 92 -0.06 -0.24 15.03
N ILE A 93 -0.25 -0.27 16.35
CA ILE A 93 0.36 -1.31 17.21
C ILE A 93 -0.19 -2.68 16.83
N ILE A 94 -1.50 -2.80 16.62
CA ILE A 94 -2.15 -4.05 16.23
C ILE A 94 -1.62 -4.53 14.88
N LEU A 95 -1.54 -3.64 13.88
CA LEU A 95 -1.01 -4.00 12.57
C LEU A 95 0.45 -4.45 12.65
N ARG A 96 1.28 -3.76 13.43
CA ARG A 96 2.69 -4.16 13.63
C ARG A 96 2.80 -5.57 14.21
N ALA A 97 1.92 -5.91 15.15
CA ALA A 97 1.89 -7.26 15.72
C ALA A 97 1.49 -8.31 14.67
N ILE A 98 0.50 -7.99 13.83
CA ILE A 98 0.07 -8.86 12.73
C ILE A 98 1.22 -9.07 11.73
N LEU A 99 1.89 -8.01 11.32
CA LEU A 99 3.02 -8.08 10.39
C LEU A 99 4.24 -8.79 10.96
N PHE A 100 4.44 -8.70 12.27
CA PHE A 100 5.48 -9.47 12.96
C PHE A 100 5.18 -10.97 12.90
N ALA A 101 3.92 -11.35 13.14
CA ALA A 101 3.49 -12.75 13.08
C ALA A 101 3.42 -13.30 11.65
N GLN A 102 3.09 -12.44 10.67
CA GLN A 102 2.95 -12.78 9.27
C GLN A 102 3.73 -11.77 8.40
N PRO A 103 5.06 -11.91 8.31
CA PRO A 103 5.88 -10.97 7.53
C PRO A 103 5.54 -11.03 6.04
N LEU A 104 5.58 -9.86 5.38
CA LEU A 104 5.39 -9.76 3.93
C LEU A 104 6.65 -10.08 3.12
N GLY A 105 7.79 -10.24 3.78
CA GLY A 105 9.07 -10.50 3.11
C GLY A 105 9.71 -9.27 2.47
N CYS A 106 9.09 -8.10 2.55
CA CYS A 106 9.60 -6.81 2.09
C CYS A 106 9.53 -5.80 3.24
N PRO A 107 10.22 -4.65 3.15
CA PRO A 107 10.11 -3.61 4.17
C PRO A 107 8.68 -3.10 4.31
N THR A 108 8.24 -2.95 5.57
CA THR A 108 6.92 -2.41 5.90
C THR A 108 7.06 -1.29 6.91
N ARG A 109 6.20 -0.27 6.81
CA ARG A 109 6.17 0.83 7.76
C ARG A 109 4.78 1.41 7.87
N THR A 110 4.44 1.93 9.06
CA THR A 110 3.16 2.57 9.33
C THR A 110 3.33 4.08 9.52
N PHE A 111 2.34 4.84 9.08
CA PHE A 111 2.31 6.31 9.17
C PHE A 111 0.95 6.76 9.67
N ALA A 112 0.93 7.89 10.37
CA ALA A 112 -0.33 8.52 10.81
C ALA A 112 -1.00 9.31 9.67
N ARG A 113 -0.21 9.78 8.68
CA ARG A 113 -0.66 10.67 7.61
C ARG A 113 -0.23 10.17 6.25
N LEU A 114 -1.08 10.41 5.25
CA LEU A 114 -0.82 10.00 3.87
C LEU A 114 0.38 10.76 3.28
N ASP A 115 0.49 12.07 3.51
CA ASP A 115 1.60 12.87 2.98
C ASP A 115 2.95 12.39 3.50
N GLU A 116 3.03 11.97 4.76
CA GLU A 116 4.25 11.39 5.33
C GLU A 116 4.62 10.06 4.65
N ALA A 117 3.62 9.20 4.40
CA ALA A 117 3.84 7.93 3.72
C ALA A 117 4.33 8.17 2.29
N LEU A 118 3.73 9.10 1.56
CA LEU A 118 4.11 9.40 0.18
C LEU A 118 5.49 10.06 0.10
N ALA A 119 5.84 10.93 1.06
CA ALA A 119 7.19 11.49 1.15
C ALA A 119 8.24 10.39 1.38
N HIS A 120 7.94 9.43 2.26
CA HIS A 120 8.82 8.28 2.49
C HIS A 120 8.91 7.38 1.25
N ALA A 121 7.80 7.20 0.52
CA ALA A 121 7.79 6.45 -0.73
C ALA A 121 8.74 7.08 -1.77
N ALA A 122 8.76 8.42 -1.87
CA ALA A 122 9.68 9.11 -2.75
C ALA A 122 11.16 8.85 -2.37
N GLU A 123 11.48 8.88 -1.07
CA GLU A 123 12.82 8.55 -0.58
C GLU A 123 13.22 7.11 -0.95
N LEU A 124 12.30 6.16 -0.79
CA LEU A 124 12.54 4.75 -1.12
C LEU A 124 12.76 4.54 -2.61
N PHE A 125 12.02 5.24 -3.47
CA PHE A 125 12.26 5.20 -4.91
C PHE A 125 13.64 5.75 -5.26
N GLU A 126 14.03 6.88 -4.64
CA GLU A 126 15.36 7.46 -4.82
C GLU A 126 16.45 6.47 -4.43
N ASP A 127 16.34 5.88 -3.25
CA ASP A 127 17.32 4.92 -2.71
C ASP A 127 17.39 3.64 -3.55
N SER A 128 16.30 3.23 -4.19
CA SER A 128 16.25 2.07 -5.07
C SER A 128 16.69 2.35 -6.51
N GLY A 129 17.09 3.60 -6.80
CA GLY A 129 17.53 4.01 -8.13
C GLY A 129 16.43 4.42 -9.09
N ASN A 130 15.18 4.44 -8.64
CA ASN A 130 14.06 4.90 -9.48
C ASN A 130 13.83 6.41 -9.29
N HIS A 131 14.76 7.20 -9.79
CA HIS A 131 14.76 8.65 -9.63
C HIS A 131 13.57 9.33 -10.32
N LEU A 132 13.11 8.79 -11.43
CA LEU A 132 11.95 9.34 -12.16
C LEU A 132 10.68 9.23 -11.34
N SER A 133 10.40 8.08 -10.73
CA SER A 133 9.24 7.91 -9.85
C SER A 133 9.32 8.81 -8.63
N ALA A 134 10.50 8.96 -8.04
CA ALA A 134 10.72 9.88 -6.91
C ALA A 134 10.40 11.32 -7.32
N LEU A 135 10.88 11.75 -8.46
CA LEU A 135 10.65 13.10 -8.98
C LEU A 135 9.17 13.36 -9.24
N ARG A 136 8.50 12.43 -9.90
CA ARG A 136 7.06 12.54 -10.22
C ARG A 136 6.20 12.61 -8.95
N LEU A 137 6.53 11.79 -7.95
CA LEU A 137 5.81 11.77 -6.68
C LEU A 137 6.03 13.06 -5.90
N ARG A 138 7.27 13.57 -5.83
CA ARG A 138 7.58 14.85 -5.18
C ARG A 138 6.87 16.01 -5.86
N ALA A 139 6.78 16.00 -7.19
CA ALA A 139 6.05 17.02 -7.94
C ALA A 139 4.55 16.98 -7.61
N ARG A 140 3.97 15.81 -7.47
CA ARG A 140 2.56 15.64 -7.07
C ARG A 140 2.33 16.19 -5.65
N LEU A 141 3.22 15.88 -4.71
CA LEU A 141 3.14 16.37 -3.32
C LEU A 141 3.27 17.90 -3.26
N ALA A 142 4.20 18.47 -4.00
CA ALA A 142 4.39 19.93 -4.05
C ALA A 142 3.15 20.65 -4.59
N ARG A 143 2.49 20.08 -5.60
CA ARG A 143 1.24 20.65 -6.14
C ARG A 143 0.10 20.61 -5.13
N ALA A 144 0.00 19.53 -4.35
CA ALA A 144 -1.04 19.40 -3.33
C ALA A 144 -0.86 20.42 -2.19
N GLU A 145 0.38 20.83 -1.89
CA GLU A 145 0.71 21.81 -0.85
C GLU A 145 0.65 23.26 -1.36
N ALA A 146 0.59 23.49 -2.68
CA ALA A 146 0.61 24.83 -3.25
C ALA A 146 -0.68 25.60 -2.93
N PRO A 147 -0.62 26.87 -2.47
CA PRO A 147 -1.81 27.69 -2.26
C PRO A 147 -2.57 27.90 -3.57
N GLY A 148 -3.89 27.71 -3.54
CA GLY A 148 -4.75 27.92 -4.71
C GLY A 148 -4.92 26.71 -5.60
N SER A 149 -4.32 25.57 -5.31
CA SER A 149 -4.51 24.34 -6.07
C SER A 149 -5.85 23.66 -5.81
N GLY A 150 -6.68 24.21 -4.95
CA GLY A 150 -8.01 23.71 -4.59
C GLY A 150 -9.17 24.49 -5.20
N ALA A 151 -8.92 25.26 -6.22
CA ALA A 151 -9.99 25.97 -6.91
C ALA A 151 -10.61 25.12 -8.00
#